data_1f9c845c545098fbeb0d59fe050c99d0
#
_entry.id   1f9c845c545098fbeb0d59fe050c99d0
#
_cell.length_a   1.000
_cell.length_b   1.000
_cell.length_c   1.000
_cell.angle_alpha   90.00
_cell.angle_beta   90.00
_cell.angle_gamma   90.00
#
_symmetry.space_group_name_H-M   'P 1'
#
loop_
_entity.id
_entity.type
_entity.pdbx_description
1 polymer ?
#
loop_
_entity_poly.entity_id
_entity_poly.type
_entity_poly.pdbx_seq_one_letter_code
_entity_poly.pdbx_strand_id
1 'polypeptide(L)'
;VCAVIVMASVIDDHSAALKKQIRLIPQKGFYYIGILQSDSLPEQGKMVAGIKAALASRGYREKDNIRIDVFSADGDEKKLDAQAKNFVKDKKDLIITVGTDATKACVLATKSVPIVGVGMLPPESNNFFDNSYNLTGISDMPAVLNQIRMAAKVLSLQTVGIIFNPKDEGAVIQLNLLRDASEKKGIHIYEVAFDEKEDPISQIEKFSGHVDAVYIPADETVLKSFDEIVKHLMKLGIPVIGENAEMVRRGALLSVSAEYYRMGFSGG
;
A
#
# COMPACT_ATOMS: atom_id res chain seq x y z
N VAL A 1 -0.67 11.05 9.62
CA VAL A 1 -1.82 10.45 10.30
C VAL A 1 -2.33 9.40 9.34
N CYS A 2 -1.90 8.12 9.53
CA CYS A 2 -2.44 6.99 8.77
C CYS A 2 -3.95 7.01 8.93
N ALA A 3 -4.69 7.07 7.81
CA ALA A 3 -6.10 6.80 7.81
C ALA A 3 -6.28 5.29 8.08
N VAL A 4 -6.44 4.94 9.33
CA VAL A 4 -7.04 3.67 9.71
C VAL A 4 -8.51 3.82 9.32
N ILE A 5 -8.88 3.34 8.14
CA ILE A 5 -10.28 3.10 7.83
C ILE A 5 -10.64 1.79 8.53
N VAL A 6 -10.83 1.89 9.83
CA VAL A 6 -11.71 0.97 10.52
C VAL A 6 -13.10 1.33 9.98
N MET A 7 -13.80 0.37 9.40
CA MET A 7 -15.24 0.50 9.18
C MET A 7 -15.91 0.69 10.55
N ALA A 8 -16.00 1.92 11.02
CA ALA A 8 -16.48 2.28 12.35
C ALA A 8 -18.01 2.42 12.43
N SER A 9 -18.73 2.11 11.34
CA SER A 9 -20.19 2.34 11.32
C SER A 9 -21.06 1.09 11.57
N VAL A 10 -20.45 -0.07 11.91
CA VAL A 10 -21.19 -1.30 12.26
C VAL A 10 -20.73 -1.88 13.61
N ILE A 11 -20.00 -1.09 14.42
CA ILE A 11 -19.18 -1.62 15.52
C ILE A 11 -19.90 -1.68 16.88
N ASP A 12 -21.00 -1.01 17.11
CA ASP A 12 -21.50 -0.95 18.49
C ASP A 12 -22.16 -2.23 19.00
N ASP A 13 -22.85 -3.01 18.16
CA ASP A 13 -23.43 -4.30 18.60
C ASP A 13 -22.51 -5.52 18.36
N HIS A 14 -21.64 -5.46 17.35
CA HIS A 14 -20.67 -6.54 17.08
C HIS A 14 -19.44 -6.51 18.01
N SER A 15 -19.10 -5.36 18.60
CA SER A 15 -17.90 -5.22 19.44
C SER A 15 -18.01 -6.03 20.76
N ALA A 16 -19.20 -6.14 21.32
CA ALA A 16 -19.42 -6.92 22.53
C ALA A 16 -19.37 -8.44 22.24
N ALA A 17 -19.91 -8.86 21.09
CA ALA A 17 -19.86 -10.26 20.65
C ALA A 17 -18.42 -10.67 20.23
N LEU A 18 -17.69 -9.79 19.53
CA LEU A 18 -16.27 -10.01 19.21
C LEU A 18 -15.39 -10.06 20.46
N LYS A 19 -15.58 -9.14 21.42
CA LYS A 19 -14.86 -9.16 22.69
C LYS A 19 -15.13 -10.43 23.48
N LYS A 20 -16.34 -10.99 23.39
CA LYS A 20 -16.70 -12.25 24.01
C LYS A 20 -16.06 -13.45 23.29
N GLN A 21 -15.99 -13.43 21.96
CA GLN A 21 -15.28 -14.46 21.16
C GLN A 21 -13.78 -14.42 21.38
N ILE A 22 -13.16 -13.23 21.44
CA ILE A 22 -11.71 -13.08 21.71
C ILE A 22 -11.33 -13.63 23.09
N ARG A 23 -12.22 -13.55 24.10
CA ARG A 23 -12.00 -14.17 25.43
C ARG A 23 -12.04 -15.69 25.44
N LEU A 24 -12.55 -16.32 24.38
CA LEU A 24 -12.66 -17.78 24.26
C LEU A 24 -11.48 -18.43 23.54
N ILE A 25 -10.53 -17.63 23.02
CA ILE A 25 -9.31 -18.19 22.42
C ILE A 25 -8.43 -18.71 23.58
N PRO A 26 -8.12 -20.02 23.62
CA PRO A 26 -7.24 -20.56 24.63
C PRO A 26 -5.89 -19.85 24.62
N GLN A 27 -5.47 -19.33 25.76
CA GLN A 27 -4.14 -18.73 25.88
C GLN A 27 -3.11 -19.87 25.76
N LYS A 28 -2.34 -19.87 24.67
CA LYS A 28 -1.20 -20.76 24.52
C LYS A 28 0.01 -20.18 25.26
N GLY A 29 0.82 -21.04 25.86
CA GLY A 29 2.09 -20.62 26.45
C GLY A 29 3.12 -20.21 25.39
N PHE A 30 2.95 -20.66 24.11
CA PHE A 30 3.87 -20.39 23.01
C PHE A 30 3.14 -20.36 21.66
N TYR A 31 3.44 -19.35 20.81
CA TYR A 31 2.83 -19.17 19.50
C TYR A 31 3.84 -19.31 18.36
N TYR A 32 3.39 -19.87 17.24
CA TYR A 32 4.17 -20.01 16.01
C TYR A 32 3.59 -19.09 14.95
N ILE A 33 4.35 -18.05 14.57
CA ILE A 33 3.93 -17.04 13.61
C ILE A 33 4.72 -17.21 12.29
N GLY A 34 4.04 -17.23 11.16
CA GLY A 34 4.66 -17.14 9.85
C GLY A 34 4.58 -15.73 9.31
N ILE A 35 5.66 -15.14 8.82
CA ILE A 35 5.65 -13.90 8.06
C ILE A 35 6.05 -14.22 6.62
N LEU A 36 5.15 -13.99 5.66
CA LEU A 36 5.39 -14.19 4.23
C LEU A 36 5.46 -12.84 3.53
N GLN A 37 6.61 -12.55 2.90
CA GLN A 37 6.80 -11.33 2.10
C GLN A 37 6.67 -11.68 0.60
N SER A 38 6.01 -10.80 -0.15
CA SER A 38 5.97 -10.92 -1.61
C SER A 38 7.37 -10.75 -2.21
N ASP A 39 8.14 -9.82 -1.66
CA ASP A 39 9.45 -9.44 -2.19
C ASP A 39 10.43 -9.06 -1.07
N SER A 40 11.72 -8.93 -1.39
CA SER A 40 12.80 -8.46 -0.50
C SER A 40 13.04 -6.95 -0.58
N LEU A 41 12.07 -6.16 -1.03
CA LEU A 41 12.20 -4.71 -1.12
C LEU A 41 12.42 -4.07 0.27
N PRO A 42 13.22 -2.98 0.36
CA PRO A 42 13.50 -2.29 1.62
C PRO A 42 12.23 -1.86 2.37
N GLU A 43 11.18 -1.49 1.65
CA GLU A 43 9.86 -1.11 2.18
C GLU A 43 9.22 -2.27 2.94
N GLN A 44 9.23 -3.45 2.34
CA GLN A 44 8.70 -4.66 2.96
C GLN A 44 9.53 -5.06 4.19
N GLY A 45 10.84 -4.91 4.13
CA GLY A 45 11.72 -5.09 5.29
C GLY A 45 11.38 -4.15 6.46
N LYS A 46 11.05 -2.89 6.19
CA LYS A 46 10.56 -1.93 7.21
C LYS A 46 9.23 -2.37 7.81
N MET A 47 8.30 -2.89 7.01
CA MET A 47 7.04 -3.43 7.51
C MET A 47 7.27 -4.61 8.45
N VAL A 48 8.13 -5.57 8.07
CA VAL A 48 8.50 -6.72 8.94
C VAL A 48 9.14 -6.25 10.25
N ALA A 49 10.03 -5.28 10.21
CA ALA A 49 10.63 -4.70 11.41
C ALA A 49 9.55 -4.07 12.32
N GLY A 50 8.60 -3.35 11.75
CA GLY A 50 7.45 -2.77 12.46
C GLY A 50 6.57 -3.84 13.11
N ILE A 51 6.23 -4.91 12.38
CA ILE A 51 5.46 -6.06 12.89
C ILE A 51 6.14 -6.67 14.13
N LYS A 52 7.44 -6.97 14.01
CA LYS A 52 8.21 -7.54 15.13
C LYS A 52 8.25 -6.62 16.34
N ALA A 53 8.43 -5.32 16.12
CA ALA A 53 8.42 -4.33 17.19
C ALA A 53 7.05 -4.21 17.88
N ALA A 54 5.95 -4.28 17.14
CA ALA A 54 4.61 -4.27 17.70
C ALA A 54 4.36 -5.49 18.59
N LEU A 55 4.67 -6.68 18.09
CA LEU A 55 4.57 -7.91 18.87
C LEU A 55 5.39 -7.83 20.16
N ALA A 56 6.65 -7.37 20.06
CA ALA A 56 7.52 -7.19 21.22
C ALA A 56 6.96 -6.17 22.24
N SER A 57 6.39 -5.06 21.76
CA SER A 57 5.79 -4.03 22.63
C SER A 57 4.57 -4.52 23.41
N ARG A 58 3.92 -5.58 22.92
CA ARG A 58 2.76 -6.23 23.54
C ARG A 58 3.15 -7.47 24.38
N GLY A 59 4.46 -7.70 24.58
CA GLY A 59 4.97 -8.80 25.40
C GLY A 59 5.19 -10.11 24.65
N TYR A 60 5.00 -10.13 23.33
CA TYR A 60 5.33 -11.29 22.51
C TYR A 60 6.80 -11.24 22.09
N ARG A 61 7.63 -12.08 22.70
CA ARG A 61 9.09 -12.07 22.52
C ARG A 61 9.58 -13.37 21.91
N GLU A 62 10.40 -13.27 20.86
CA GLU A 62 11.04 -14.45 20.27
C GLU A 62 11.85 -15.20 21.33
N LYS A 63 11.75 -16.52 21.31
CA LYS A 63 12.33 -17.50 22.25
C LYS A 63 11.66 -17.58 23.62
N ASP A 64 10.87 -16.59 24.04
CA ASP A 64 10.16 -16.63 25.32
C ASP A 64 8.77 -17.26 25.14
N ASN A 65 7.95 -16.68 24.27
CA ASN A 65 6.55 -17.08 24.08
C ASN A 65 6.09 -17.07 22.62
N ILE A 66 6.95 -16.65 21.67
CA ILE A 66 6.71 -16.77 20.23
C ILE A 66 7.93 -17.25 19.45
N ARG A 67 7.66 -17.88 18.31
CA ARG A 67 8.63 -18.11 17.24
C ARG A 67 8.10 -17.47 15.96
N ILE A 68 8.92 -16.65 15.32
CA ILE A 68 8.59 -15.99 14.05
C ILE A 68 9.48 -16.59 12.95
N ASP A 69 8.85 -17.23 11.97
CA ASP A 69 9.53 -17.69 10.77
C ASP A 69 9.22 -16.70 9.63
N VAL A 70 10.25 -16.02 9.13
CA VAL A 70 10.11 -15.02 8.04
C VAL A 70 10.61 -15.62 6.75
N PHE A 71 9.85 -15.47 5.67
CA PHE A 71 10.23 -15.91 4.34
C PHE A 71 9.89 -14.82 3.31
N SER A 72 10.83 -14.52 2.41
CA SER A 72 10.61 -13.69 1.22
C SER A 72 10.60 -14.55 -0.03
N ALA A 73 9.66 -14.30 -0.91
CA ALA A 73 9.55 -15.02 -2.18
C ALA A 73 10.32 -14.36 -3.33
N ASP A 74 10.79 -13.12 -3.15
CA ASP A 74 11.52 -12.34 -4.16
C ASP A 74 10.76 -12.24 -5.50
N GLY A 75 9.44 -12.00 -5.43
CA GLY A 75 8.55 -11.89 -6.59
C GLY A 75 8.17 -13.23 -7.25
N ASP A 76 8.60 -14.38 -6.71
CA ASP A 76 8.32 -15.70 -7.28
C ASP A 76 7.00 -16.29 -6.74
N GLU A 77 5.96 -16.31 -7.58
CA GLU A 77 4.63 -16.83 -7.23
C GLU A 77 4.67 -18.30 -6.76
N LYS A 78 5.55 -19.13 -7.37
CA LYS A 78 5.65 -20.55 -6.99
C LYS A 78 6.23 -20.71 -5.59
N LYS A 79 7.18 -19.84 -5.21
CA LYS A 79 7.71 -19.81 -3.84
C LYS A 79 6.66 -19.32 -2.85
N LEU A 80 5.85 -18.31 -3.22
CA LEU A 80 4.72 -17.83 -2.39
C LEU A 80 3.75 -18.96 -2.09
N ASP A 81 3.27 -19.66 -3.12
CA ASP A 81 2.32 -20.78 -2.98
C ASP A 81 2.89 -21.92 -2.14
N ALA A 82 4.13 -22.28 -2.40
CA ALA A 82 4.80 -23.36 -1.66
C ALA A 82 4.95 -23.00 -0.18
N GLN A 83 5.39 -21.78 0.12
CA GLN A 83 5.60 -21.36 1.48
C GLN A 83 4.30 -21.11 2.27
N ALA A 84 3.25 -20.61 1.62
CA ALA A 84 1.93 -20.50 2.22
C ALA A 84 1.42 -21.89 2.65
N LYS A 85 1.53 -22.91 1.78
CA LYS A 85 1.19 -24.30 2.12
C LYS A 85 2.06 -24.88 3.25
N ASN A 86 3.36 -24.55 3.26
CA ASN A 86 4.27 -24.96 4.33
C ASN A 86 3.85 -24.36 5.69
N PHE A 87 3.49 -23.10 5.76
CA PHE A 87 3.01 -22.48 7.00
C PHE A 87 1.75 -23.16 7.54
N VAL A 88 0.83 -23.56 6.66
CA VAL A 88 -0.35 -24.33 7.05
C VAL A 88 0.02 -25.73 7.56
N LYS A 89 0.90 -26.44 6.85
CA LYS A 89 1.41 -27.75 7.25
C LYS A 89 2.14 -27.70 8.59
N ASP A 90 2.93 -26.67 8.83
CA ASP A 90 3.67 -26.43 10.07
C ASP A 90 2.77 -25.93 11.21
N LYS A 91 1.46 -25.85 10.98
CA LYS A 91 0.45 -25.45 11.98
C LYS A 91 0.77 -24.11 12.63
N LYS A 92 1.09 -23.09 11.82
CA LYS A 92 1.23 -21.73 12.33
C LYS A 92 -0.06 -21.27 13.00
N ASP A 93 0.05 -20.60 14.12
CA ASP A 93 -1.09 -20.05 14.86
C ASP A 93 -1.61 -18.76 14.20
N LEU A 94 -0.73 -18.05 13.50
CA LEU A 94 -1.01 -16.82 12.77
C LEU A 94 -0.08 -16.73 11.57
N ILE A 95 -0.60 -16.26 10.45
CA ILE A 95 0.20 -15.85 9.29
C ILE A 95 0.05 -14.35 9.13
N ILE A 96 1.18 -13.63 9.05
CA ILE A 96 1.21 -12.22 8.68
C ILE A 96 1.80 -12.13 7.28
N THR A 97 1.12 -11.48 6.36
CA THR A 97 1.60 -11.33 4.98
C THR A 97 2.01 -9.88 4.73
N VAL A 98 3.04 -9.69 3.91
CA VAL A 98 3.51 -8.37 3.48
C VAL A 98 3.44 -8.31 1.96
N GLY A 99 2.53 -7.47 1.46
CA GLY A 99 2.22 -7.34 0.04
C GLY A 99 1.01 -8.18 -0.40
N THR A 100 0.45 -7.80 -1.56
CA THR A 100 -0.79 -8.37 -2.11
C THR A 100 -0.64 -9.84 -2.49
N ASP A 101 0.45 -10.21 -3.19
CA ASP A 101 0.64 -11.57 -3.71
C ASP A 101 0.84 -12.57 -2.57
N ALA A 102 1.60 -12.19 -1.52
CA ALA A 102 1.74 -13.00 -0.32
C ALA A 102 0.39 -13.21 0.38
N THR A 103 -0.45 -12.16 0.43
CA THR A 103 -1.79 -12.25 1.02
C THR A 103 -2.67 -13.19 0.20
N LYS A 104 -2.69 -13.05 -1.12
CA LYS A 104 -3.41 -13.91 -2.04
C LYS A 104 -3.01 -15.39 -1.89
N ALA A 105 -1.72 -15.68 -1.89
CA ALA A 105 -1.21 -17.04 -1.74
C ALA A 105 -1.68 -17.68 -0.41
N CYS A 106 -1.63 -16.93 0.71
CA CYS A 106 -2.07 -17.44 2.01
C CYS A 106 -3.60 -17.64 2.09
N VAL A 107 -4.39 -16.72 1.54
CA VAL A 107 -5.86 -16.83 1.49
C VAL A 107 -6.31 -18.04 0.68
N LEU A 108 -5.58 -18.38 -0.39
CA LEU A 108 -5.83 -19.58 -1.19
C LEU A 108 -5.39 -20.85 -0.46
N ALA A 109 -4.32 -20.80 0.34
CA ALA A 109 -3.77 -21.95 1.05
C ALA A 109 -4.58 -22.38 2.27
N THR A 110 -5.29 -21.45 2.95
CA THR A 110 -6.04 -21.77 4.18
C THR A 110 -7.29 -20.89 4.35
N LYS A 111 -8.32 -21.50 4.96
CA LYS A 111 -9.54 -20.80 5.42
C LYS A 111 -9.67 -20.80 6.95
N SER A 112 -8.73 -21.42 7.67
CA SER A 112 -8.81 -21.61 9.11
C SER A 112 -7.70 -20.92 9.89
N VAL A 113 -6.47 -20.83 9.35
CA VAL A 113 -5.39 -20.10 10.01
C VAL A 113 -5.67 -18.60 9.87
N PRO A 114 -5.68 -17.81 10.95
CA PRO A 114 -5.83 -16.37 10.87
C PRO A 114 -4.73 -15.72 10.01
N ILE A 115 -5.11 -14.75 9.20
CA ILE A 115 -4.18 -14.02 8.32
C ILE A 115 -4.32 -12.52 8.62
N VAL A 116 -3.19 -11.84 8.79
CA VAL A 116 -3.09 -10.38 8.84
C VAL A 116 -2.30 -9.90 7.63
N GLY A 117 -2.97 -9.26 6.68
CA GLY A 117 -2.31 -8.66 5.51
C GLY A 117 -1.79 -7.25 5.83
N VAL A 118 -0.54 -6.96 5.46
CA VAL A 118 0.09 -5.66 5.65
C VAL A 118 0.62 -5.16 4.32
N GLY A 119 0.27 -3.94 3.93
CA GLY A 119 0.70 -3.38 2.66
C GLY A 119 0.11 -4.11 1.45
N MET A 120 -1.15 -4.50 1.52
CA MET A 120 -1.89 -5.13 0.44
C MET A 120 -2.79 -4.12 -0.26
N LEU A 121 -3.14 -4.38 -1.51
CA LEU A 121 -4.18 -3.61 -2.21
C LEU A 121 -5.52 -3.70 -1.46
N PRO A 122 -6.36 -2.65 -1.53
CA PRO A 122 -7.64 -2.63 -0.84
C PRO A 122 -8.56 -3.77 -1.30
N PRO A 123 -9.46 -4.26 -0.42
CA PRO A 123 -10.38 -5.36 -0.72
C PRO A 123 -11.19 -5.14 -1.99
N GLU A 124 -11.63 -3.92 -2.22
CA GLU A 124 -12.46 -3.53 -3.37
C GLU A 124 -11.74 -3.72 -4.72
N SER A 125 -10.42 -3.76 -4.71
CA SER A 125 -9.60 -3.99 -5.91
C SER A 125 -9.35 -5.47 -6.21
N ASN A 126 -9.80 -6.38 -5.34
CA ASN A 126 -9.42 -7.79 -5.42
C ASN A 126 -10.52 -8.74 -4.96
N ASN A 127 -11.11 -9.50 -5.89
CA ASN A 127 -12.20 -10.45 -5.63
C ASN A 127 -11.83 -11.63 -4.68
N PHE A 128 -10.55 -11.83 -4.32
CA PHE A 128 -10.16 -12.90 -3.40
C PHE A 128 -10.53 -12.63 -1.94
N PHE A 129 -10.94 -11.40 -1.61
CA PHE A 129 -11.42 -11.05 -0.27
C PHE A 129 -12.86 -11.51 0.00
N ASP A 130 -13.70 -11.64 -1.03
CA ASP A 130 -15.14 -11.83 -0.90
C ASP A 130 -15.56 -13.10 -0.10
N ASN A 131 -14.66 -14.05 0.09
CA ASN A 131 -14.89 -15.27 0.85
C ASN A 131 -13.79 -15.59 1.87
N SER A 132 -13.13 -14.58 2.40
CA SER A 132 -11.97 -14.74 3.29
C SER A 132 -12.27 -14.28 4.71
N TYR A 133 -13.06 -15.07 5.44
CA TYR A 133 -13.45 -14.80 6.84
C TYR A 133 -12.28 -14.85 7.85
N ASN A 134 -11.13 -15.38 7.46
CA ASN A 134 -9.94 -15.50 8.28
C ASN A 134 -8.89 -14.42 7.96
N LEU A 135 -9.20 -13.42 7.15
CA LEU A 135 -8.31 -12.34 6.76
C LEU A 135 -8.76 -11.01 7.38
N THR A 136 -7.80 -10.29 7.93
CA THR A 136 -7.86 -8.85 8.25
C THR A 136 -6.57 -8.19 7.83
N GLY A 137 -6.48 -6.86 7.84
CA GLY A 137 -5.20 -6.23 7.53
C GLY A 137 -5.25 -4.73 7.30
N ILE A 138 -4.15 -4.22 6.79
CA ILE A 138 -3.90 -2.81 6.49
C ILE A 138 -3.52 -2.71 5.03
N SER A 139 -4.29 -1.93 4.27
CA SER A 139 -3.99 -1.71 2.86
C SER A 139 -2.94 -0.61 2.67
N ASP A 140 -2.11 -0.79 1.65
CA ASP A 140 -1.20 0.24 1.13
C ASP A 140 -1.93 1.05 0.06
N MET A 141 -2.92 1.83 0.51
CA MET A 141 -3.57 2.77 -0.40
C MET A 141 -2.71 4.02 -0.57
N PRO A 142 -2.39 4.42 -1.81
CA PRO A 142 -1.76 5.69 -2.07
C PRO A 142 -2.51 6.82 -1.37
N ALA A 143 -1.78 7.68 -0.67
CA ALA A 143 -2.37 8.77 0.12
C ALA A 143 -2.83 9.95 -0.75
N VAL A 144 -3.39 9.68 -1.95
CA VAL A 144 -3.73 10.67 -2.98
C VAL A 144 -4.58 11.80 -2.42
N LEU A 145 -5.62 11.48 -1.64
CA LEU A 145 -6.46 12.51 -1.02
C LEU A 145 -5.65 13.45 -0.11
N ASN A 146 -4.70 12.91 0.65
CA ASN A 146 -3.86 13.71 1.54
C ASN A 146 -2.80 14.49 0.75
N GLN A 147 -2.30 13.93 -0.35
CA GLN A 147 -1.38 14.59 -1.27
C GLN A 147 -2.06 15.81 -1.91
N ILE A 148 -3.27 15.67 -2.43
CA ILE A 148 -4.06 16.77 -3.00
C ILE A 148 -4.45 17.79 -1.93
N ARG A 149 -4.82 17.35 -0.72
CA ARG A 149 -5.09 18.27 0.40
C ARG A 149 -3.86 19.08 0.80
N MET A 150 -2.69 18.48 0.80
CA MET A 150 -1.44 19.17 1.14
C MET A 150 -1.04 20.11 0.00
N ALA A 151 -1.10 19.65 -1.25
CA ALA A 151 -0.80 20.47 -2.42
C ALA A 151 -1.71 21.72 -2.46
N ALA A 152 -3.02 21.57 -2.23
CA ALA A 152 -3.97 22.67 -2.21
C ALA A 152 -3.77 23.68 -1.05
N LYS A 153 -2.96 23.36 -0.04
CA LYS A 153 -2.54 24.34 1.00
C LYS A 153 -1.36 25.19 0.57
N VAL A 154 -0.55 24.69 -0.37
CA VAL A 154 0.70 25.32 -0.80
C VAL A 154 0.55 25.97 -2.17
N LEU A 155 -0.32 25.40 -3.00
CA LEU A 155 -0.59 25.81 -4.37
C LEU A 155 -2.06 26.18 -4.53
N SER A 156 -2.32 27.14 -5.42
CA SER A 156 -3.68 27.50 -5.84
C SER A 156 -4.14 26.54 -6.95
N LEU A 157 -4.57 25.33 -6.57
CA LEU A 157 -4.92 24.28 -7.52
C LEU A 157 -6.33 24.47 -8.09
N GLN A 158 -6.43 24.62 -9.40
CA GLN A 158 -7.67 24.54 -10.20
C GLN A 158 -7.64 23.33 -11.14
N THR A 159 -6.48 23.02 -11.72
CA THR A 159 -6.31 21.86 -12.60
C THR A 159 -5.02 21.10 -12.21
N VAL A 160 -5.15 19.81 -12.02
CA VAL A 160 -4.02 18.90 -11.77
C VAL A 160 -3.84 17.98 -12.98
N GLY A 161 -2.66 17.99 -13.57
CA GLY A 161 -2.27 17.02 -14.58
C GLY A 161 -1.90 15.67 -13.97
N ILE A 162 -2.10 14.59 -14.71
CA ILE A 162 -1.53 13.27 -14.40
C ILE A 162 -0.94 12.66 -15.67
N ILE A 163 0.28 12.12 -15.57
CA ILE A 163 0.89 11.30 -16.60
C ILE A 163 1.02 9.87 -16.08
N PHE A 164 0.52 8.89 -16.83
CA PHE A 164 0.42 7.50 -16.37
C PHE A 164 0.38 6.52 -17.54
N ASN A 165 0.84 5.29 -17.32
CA ASN A 165 0.64 4.19 -18.26
C ASN A 165 -0.72 3.53 -18.01
N PRO A 166 -1.65 3.55 -18.98
CA PRO A 166 -2.97 2.95 -18.81
C PRO A 166 -2.95 1.41 -18.69
N LYS A 167 -1.81 0.76 -18.92
CA LYS A 167 -1.62 -0.68 -18.72
C LYS A 167 -1.12 -1.02 -17.31
N ASP A 168 -0.69 -0.03 -16.54
CA ASP A 168 -0.29 -0.20 -15.14
C ASP A 168 -1.52 -0.08 -14.23
N GLU A 169 -1.91 -1.21 -13.61
CA GLU A 169 -3.10 -1.25 -12.73
C GLU A 169 -2.95 -0.32 -11.53
N GLY A 170 -1.75 -0.20 -10.97
CA GLY A 170 -1.48 0.68 -9.84
C GLY A 170 -1.65 2.16 -10.21
N ALA A 171 -1.18 2.55 -11.39
CA ALA A 171 -1.36 3.91 -11.91
C ALA A 171 -2.83 4.23 -12.22
N VAL A 172 -3.59 3.27 -12.73
CA VAL A 172 -5.04 3.42 -12.98
C VAL A 172 -5.82 3.55 -11.67
N ILE A 173 -5.48 2.79 -10.64
CA ILE A 173 -6.06 2.95 -9.30
C ILE A 173 -5.78 4.36 -8.76
N GLN A 174 -4.55 4.84 -8.88
CA GLN A 174 -4.18 6.19 -8.44
C GLN A 174 -4.89 7.30 -9.21
N LEU A 175 -5.08 7.12 -10.52
CA LEU A 175 -5.88 8.04 -11.33
C LEU A 175 -7.33 8.13 -10.80
N ASN A 176 -7.96 7.00 -10.50
CA ASN A 176 -9.33 7.00 -9.96
C ASN A 176 -9.40 7.67 -8.58
N LEU A 177 -8.43 7.39 -7.71
CA LEU A 177 -8.32 8.07 -6.41
C LEU A 177 -8.09 9.58 -6.57
N LEU A 178 -7.32 9.98 -7.60
CA LEU A 178 -7.08 11.39 -7.90
C LEU A 178 -8.35 12.08 -8.38
N ARG A 179 -9.13 11.44 -9.25
CA ARG A 179 -10.44 11.94 -9.69
C ARG A 179 -11.37 12.16 -8.49
N ASP A 180 -11.53 11.15 -7.64
CA ASP A 180 -12.39 11.22 -6.44
C ASP A 180 -11.94 12.31 -5.45
N ALA A 181 -10.62 12.44 -5.24
CA ALA A 181 -10.05 13.45 -4.35
C ALA A 181 -10.26 14.87 -4.89
N SER A 182 -10.16 15.01 -6.20
CA SER A 182 -10.22 16.30 -6.90
C SER A 182 -11.67 16.78 -7.08
N GLU A 183 -12.60 15.88 -7.40
CA GLU A 183 -14.03 16.20 -7.52
C GLU A 183 -14.56 16.83 -6.22
N LYS A 184 -14.22 16.24 -5.07
CA LYS A 184 -14.61 16.75 -3.73
C LYS A 184 -14.07 18.14 -3.42
N LYS A 185 -13.14 18.65 -4.23
CA LYS A 185 -12.50 19.97 -4.07
C LYS A 185 -12.77 20.93 -5.24
N GLY A 186 -13.50 20.49 -6.25
CA GLY A 186 -13.74 21.26 -7.47
C GLY A 186 -12.46 21.46 -8.30
N ILE A 187 -11.50 20.53 -8.22
CA ILE A 187 -10.26 20.55 -9.00
C ILE A 187 -10.47 19.72 -10.26
N HIS A 188 -10.10 20.26 -11.42
CA HIS A 188 -10.15 19.54 -12.68
C HIS A 188 -8.93 18.62 -12.85
N ILE A 189 -9.11 17.49 -13.54
CA ILE A 189 -8.02 16.58 -13.87
C ILE A 189 -7.74 16.63 -15.38
N TYR A 190 -6.45 16.84 -15.72
CA TYR A 190 -5.96 16.78 -17.09
C TYR A 190 -5.11 15.52 -17.27
N GLU A 191 -5.62 14.55 -18.01
CA GLU A 191 -5.03 13.22 -18.11
C GLU A 191 -4.17 13.11 -19.37
N VAL A 192 -2.94 12.60 -19.21
CA VAL A 192 -2.02 12.27 -20.30
C VAL A 192 -1.62 10.81 -20.16
N ALA A 193 -2.13 9.97 -21.05
CA ALA A 193 -1.67 8.59 -21.14
C ALA A 193 -0.27 8.58 -21.77
N PHE A 194 0.61 7.71 -21.25
CA PHE A 194 1.99 7.59 -21.67
C PHE A 194 2.35 6.12 -21.95
N ASP A 195 2.96 5.86 -23.11
CA ASP A 195 3.48 4.54 -23.50
C ASP A 195 5.02 4.64 -23.61
N GLU A 196 5.74 3.55 -23.31
CA GLU A 196 7.22 3.49 -23.40
C GLU A 196 7.81 3.86 -24.77
N LYS A 197 6.98 3.84 -25.81
CA LYS A 197 7.38 4.17 -27.19
C LYS A 197 7.30 5.66 -27.49
N GLU A 198 6.71 6.43 -26.60
CA GLU A 198 6.49 7.87 -26.78
C GLU A 198 7.65 8.64 -26.13
N ASP A 199 7.95 9.81 -26.70
CA ASP A 199 8.89 10.74 -26.09
C ASP A 199 8.24 11.40 -24.86
N PRO A 200 8.79 11.21 -23.64
CA PRO A 200 8.21 11.74 -22.42
C PRO A 200 8.08 13.27 -22.45
N ILE A 201 9.02 13.98 -23.08
CA ILE A 201 8.99 15.44 -23.13
C ILE A 201 7.83 15.94 -23.97
N SER A 202 7.58 15.31 -25.12
CA SER A 202 6.43 15.67 -25.96
C SER A 202 5.09 15.47 -25.26
N GLN A 203 5.02 14.47 -24.35
CA GLN A 203 3.79 14.20 -23.60
C GLN A 203 3.57 15.24 -22.48
N ILE A 204 4.62 15.62 -21.75
CA ILE A 204 4.49 16.61 -20.67
C ILE A 204 4.33 18.04 -21.18
N GLU A 205 4.76 18.36 -22.40
CA GLU A 205 4.46 19.66 -23.02
C GLU A 205 2.96 19.95 -23.14
N LYS A 206 2.13 18.90 -23.19
CA LYS A 206 0.65 19.03 -23.18
C LYS A 206 0.12 19.69 -21.91
N PHE A 207 0.89 19.69 -20.82
CA PHE A 207 0.51 20.35 -19.57
C PHE A 207 0.76 21.86 -19.58
N SER A 208 1.60 22.35 -20.48
CA SER A 208 2.02 23.76 -20.52
C SER A 208 0.82 24.68 -20.67
N GLY A 209 0.62 25.59 -19.70
CA GLY A 209 -0.50 26.53 -19.69
C GLY A 209 -1.88 25.93 -19.35
N HIS A 210 -1.96 24.64 -19.05
CA HIS A 210 -3.22 23.94 -18.80
C HIS A 210 -3.38 23.42 -17.37
N VAL A 211 -2.29 23.30 -16.59
CA VAL A 211 -2.31 22.72 -15.25
C VAL A 211 -1.51 23.55 -14.25
N ASP A 212 -1.91 23.51 -12.99
CA ASP A 212 -1.22 24.17 -11.87
C ASP A 212 -0.18 23.29 -11.21
N ALA A 213 -0.32 21.96 -11.36
CA ALA A 213 0.63 20.95 -10.89
C ALA A 213 0.46 19.66 -11.67
N VAL A 214 1.45 18.77 -11.66
CA VAL A 214 1.37 17.42 -12.23
C VAL A 214 1.55 16.40 -11.11
N TYR A 215 0.61 15.47 -11.01
CA TYR A 215 0.70 14.27 -10.18
C TYR A 215 1.39 13.14 -10.96
N ILE A 216 2.40 12.51 -10.36
CA ILE A 216 3.11 11.38 -10.94
C ILE A 216 2.96 10.17 -10.03
N PRO A 217 2.26 9.11 -10.47
CA PRO A 217 2.16 7.83 -9.75
C PRO A 217 3.50 7.07 -9.77
N ALA A 218 3.64 6.03 -8.94
CA ALA A 218 4.80 5.12 -8.97
C ALA A 218 4.67 4.09 -10.11
N ASP A 219 4.48 4.56 -11.31
CA ASP A 219 4.40 3.82 -12.56
C ASP A 219 5.81 3.59 -13.11
N GLU A 220 6.22 2.34 -13.29
CA GLU A 220 7.57 2.02 -13.75
C GLU A 220 7.91 2.65 -15.10
N THR A 221 6.93 2.77 -16.00
CA THR A 221 7.12 3.38 -17.32
C THR A 221 7.49 4.85 -17.18
N VAL A 222 6.74 5.58 -16.35
CA VAL A 222 6.98 7.01 -16.09
C VAL A 222 8.25 7.21 -15.27
N LEU A 223 8.52 6.33 -14.29
CA LEU A 223 9.68 6.42 -13.41
C LEU A 223 11.03 6.27 -14.11
N LYS A 224 11.08 5.54 -15.23
CA LYS A 224 12.30 5.45 -16.07
C LYS A 224 12.76 6.82 -16.58
N SER A 225 11.80 7.70 -16.87
CA SER A 225 12.07 9.06 -17.38
C SER A 225 11.81 10.15 -16.34
N PHE A 226 11.64 9.80 -15.06
CA PHE A 226 11.18 10.71 -14.01
C PHE A 226 12.05 11.96 -13.86
N ASP A 227 13.37 11.80 -13.83
CA ASP A 227 14.30 12.94 -13.64
C ASP A 227 14.24 13.93 -14.79
N GLU A 228 14.08 13.43 -16.02
CA GLU A 228 13.93 14.25 -17.21
C GLU A 228 12.58 14.98 -17.21
N ILE A 229 11.51 14.27 -16.88
CA ILE A 229 10.15 14.80 -16.73
C ILE A 229 10.12 15.93 -15.70
N VAL A 230 10.62 15.67 -14.48
CA VAL A 230 10.64 16.66 -13.39
C VAL A 230 11.45 17.89 -13.78
N LYS A 231 12.64 17.68 -14.33
CA LYS A 231 13.51 18.80 -14.79
C LYS A 231 12.82 19.66 -15.84
N HIS A 232 12.06 19.07 -16.74
CA HIS A 232 11.34 19.81 -17.78
C HIS A 232 10.14 20.56 -17.20
N LEU A 233 9.32 19.90 -16.37
CA LEU A 233 8.19 20.54 -15.69
C LEU A 233 8.65 21.71 -14.81
N MET A 234 9.80 21.59 -14.13
CA MET A 234 10.39 22.69 -13.37
C MET A 234 10.74 23.90 -14.26
N LYS A 235 11.23 23.68 -15.49
CA LYS A 235 11.51 24.79 -16.43
C LYS A 235 10.20 25.47 -16.89
N LEU A 236 9.11 24.73 -16.98
CA LEU A 236 7.78 25.26 -17.29
C LEU A 236 7.12 25.93 -16.08
N GLY A 237 7.75 25.89 -14.89
CA GLY A 237 7.18 26.42 -13.66
C GLY A 237 6.04 25.55 -13.09
N ILE A 238 5.92 24.30 -13.52
CA ILE A 238 4.86 23.37 -13.11
C ILE A 238 5.41 22.47 -11.99
N PRO A 239 4.90 22.58 -10.75
CA PRO A 239 5.33 21.74 -9.64
C PRO A 239 4.81 20.29 -9.78
N VAL A 240 5.61 19.34 -9.28
CA VAL A 240 5.29 17.92 -9.32
C VAL A 240 4.85 17.44 -7.93
N ILE A 241 3.72 16.73 -7.88
CA ILE A 241 3.24 16.00 -6.70
C ILE A 241 3.63 14.54 -6.92
N GLY A 242 4.55 14.03 -6.10
CA GLY A 242 5.02 12.65 -6.18
C GLY A 242 4.26 11.73 -5.25
N GLU A 243 4.21 10.44 -5.59
CA GLU A 243 3.58 9.44 -4.74
C GLU A 243 4.36 9.20 -3.45
N ASN A 244 5.70 9.21 -3.51
CA ASN A 244 6.55 8.81 -2.40
C ASN A 244 7.71 9.76 -2.13
N ALA A 245 8.40 9.54 -1.00
CA ALA A 245 9.50 10.38 -0.55
C ALA A 245 10.72 10.34 -1.48
N GLU A 246 10.93 9.25 -2.24
CA GLU A 246 12.03 9.16 -3.20
C GLU A 246 11.82 10.13 -4.36
N MET A 247 10.58 10.26 -4.85
CA MET A 247 10.26 11.25 -5.87
C MET A 247 10.55 12.68 -5.42
N VAL A 248 10.36 12.98 -4.12
CA VAL A 248 10.70 14.30 -3.55
C VAL A 248 12.23 14.52 -3.57
N ARG A 249 13.02 13.50 -3.22
CA ARG A 249 14.50 13.60 -3.33
C ARG A 249 14.96 13.82 -4.77
N ARG A 250 14.19 13.34 -5.74
CA ARG A 250 14.44 13.48 -7.18
C ARG A 250 13.81 14.75 -7.79
N GLY A 251 13.22 15.64 -6.98
CA GLY A 251 12.77 16.97 -7.40
C GLY A 251 11.26 17.22 -7.40
N ALA A 252 10.43 16.27 -7.00
CA ALA A 252 9.02 16.57 -6.75
C ALA A 252 8.87 17.57 -5.59
N LEU A 253 7.87 18.46 -5.67
CA LEU A 253 7.61 19.48 -4.65
C LEU A 253 7.22 18.87 -3.31
N LEU A 254 6.33 17.89 -3.34
CA LEU A 254 5.84 17.21 -2.15
C LEU A 254 5.38 15.78 -2.45
N SER A 255 5.34 14.98 -1.41
CA SER A 255 4.60 13.71 -1.36
C SER A 255 3.96 13.53 0.01
N VAL A 256 2.95 12.71 0.08
CA VAL A 256 2.45 12.15 1.34
C VAL A 256 2.39 10.64 1.14
N SER A 257 3.31 9.92 1.73
CA SER A 257 3.40 8.47 1.61
C SER A 257 3.17 7.79 2.96
N ALA A 258 2.83 6.52 2.91
CA ALA A 258 2.78 5.69 4.10
C ALA A 258 4.18 5.55 4.72
N GLU A 259 4.25 5.56 6.03
CA GLU A 259 5.47 5.20 6.74
C GLU A 259 5.43 3.68 6.97
N TYR A 260 6.19 2.94 6.16
CA TYR A 260 6.13 1.47 6.09
C TYR A 260 6.42 0.77 7.42
N TYR A 261 7.32 1.31 8.23
CA TYR A 261 7.55 0.77 9.58
C TYR A 261 6.30 0.90 10.46
N ARG A 262 5.60 2.06 10.41
CA ARG A 262 4.36 2.28 11.16
C ARG A 262 3.22 1.42 10.63
N MET A 263 3.16 1.22 9.32
CA MET A 263 2.21 0.30 8.71
C MET A 263 2.42 -1.12 9.25
N GLY A 264 3.66 -1.60 9.27
CA GLY A 264 4.03 -2.86 9.89
C GLY A 264 3.70 -2.91 11.39
N PHE A 265 4.01 -1.85 12.13
CA PHE A 265 3.71 -1.75 13.56
C PHE A 265 2.20 -1.81 13.86
N SER A 266 1.37 -1.25 12.98
CA SER A 266 -0.09 -1.31 13.12
C SER A 266 -0.66 -2.69 12.78
N GLY A 267 0.02 -3.47 11.94
CA GLY A 267 -0.36 -4.84 11.55
C GLY A 267 0.10 -5.91 12.54
N GLY A 268 1.12 -5.64 13.33
CA GLY A 268 1.62 -6.53 14.41
C GLY A 268 0.90 -6.29 15.73
#